data_530746f332e39ec7581e555006f23fc0
#
_entry.id   530746f332e39ec7581e555006f23fc0
#
_cell.length_a   1.000
_cell.length_b   1.000
_cell.length_c   1.000
_cell.angle_alpha   90.00
_cell.angle_beta   90.00
_cell.angle_gamma   90.00
#
_symmetry.space_group_name_H-M   'P 1'
#
loop_
_entity.id
_entity.type
_entity.pdbx_description
1 polymer ?
#
loop_
_entity_poly.entity_id
_entity_poly.type
_entity_poly.pdbx_seq_one_letter_code
_entity_poly.pdbx_strand_id
1 'polypeptide(L)'
;MREVAVIGVGQTKFGDHPNLGAGELFAQAFTDAVADVDKGFDTKFIQEAYVGTLGVGGGQLGNFAAVVGEAAKITGIPITRVENACASSGFAFRSAFLAIASGVCEVALAAGVEKMRDLPPDRLRYWLGVSGDTEWERLAGMTFAGVYALMAQRHIHQYGTKEEHLHMVAVKNHKNGADNPKE
;
A
#
# COMPACT_ATOMS: atom_id res chain seq x y z
N MET A 1 21.37 5.67 16.46
CA MET A 1 20.49 5.96 15.31
C MET A 1 19.93 7.35 15.49
N ARG A 2 19.79 8.12 14.43
CA ARG A 2 19.16 9.44 14.49
C ARG A 2 17.66 9.28 14.78
N GLU A 3 17.06 10.29 15.39
CA GLU A 3 15.62 10.40 15.48
C GLU A 3 15.02 10.69 14.10
N VAL A 4 13.85 10.13 13.83
CA VAL A 4 13.15 10.30 12.55
C VAL A 4 11.75 10.82 12.83
N ALA A 5 11.36 11.87 12.15
CA ALA A 5 10.02 12.46 12.23
C ALA A 5 9.26 12.27 10.91
N VAL A 6 7.95 12.06 11.00
CA VAL A 6 7.03 12.18 9.86
C VAL A 6 6.58 13.63 9.81
N ILE A 7 6.81 14.31 8.69
CA ILE A 7 6.53 15.75 8.54
C ILE A 7 5.30 16.04 7.69
N GLY A 8 4.81 15.08 6.93
CA GLY A 8 3.60 15.23 6.13
C GLY A 8 3.04 13.88 5.72
N VAL A 9 1.72 13.79 5.59
CA VAL A 9 0.98 12.60 5.18
C VAL A 9 -0.04 12.95 4.11
N GLY A 10 -0.25 12.05 3.17
CA GLY A 10 -1.21 12.24 2.09
C GLY A 10 -1.82 10.93 1.64
N GLN A 11 -3.07 10.99 1.20
CA GLN A 11 -3.81 9.81 0.78
C GLN A 11 -4.93 10.20 -0.18
N THR A 12 -5.04 9.49 -1.28
CA THR A 12 -6.22 9.56 -2.15
C THR A 12 -7.43 8.90 -1.50
N LYS A 13 -8.63 9.23 -1.95
CA LYS A 13 -9.82 8.46 -1.60
C LYS A 13 -9.71 7.05 -2.18
N PHE A 14 -10.14 6.03 -1.42
CA PHE A 14 -10.31 4.68 -1.95
C PHE A 14 -11.51 4.61 -2.89
N GLY A 15 -11.41 3.82 -3.95
CA GLY A 15 -12.52 3.63 -4.87
C GLY A 15 -12.08 3.38 -6.31
N ASP A 16 -13.03 3.56 -7.22
CA ASP A 16 -12.79 3.48 -8.65
C ASP A 16 -12.25 4.80 -9.19
N HIS A 17 -11.10 4.72 -9.86
CA HIS A 17 -10.44 5.86 -10.51
C HIS A 17 -10.15 5.53 -11.98
N PRO A 18 -11.17 5.34 -12.84
CA PRO A 18 -10.99 4.82 -14.20
C PRO A 18 -10.16 5.73 -15.09
N ASN A 19 -10.12 7.03 -14.76
CA ASN A 19 -9.40 8.06 -15.55
C ASN A 19 -7.98 8.34 -15.03
N LEU A 20 -7.53 7.66 -13.98
CA LEU A 20 -6.22 7.87 -13.37
C LEU A 20 -5.39 6.60 -13.45
N GLY A 21 -4.17 6.69 -13.92
CA GLY A 21 -3.18 5.63 -13.80
C GLY A 21 -2.54 5.58 -12.40
N ALA A 22 -1.71 4.58 -12.17
CA ALA A 22 -1.01 4.43 -10.89
C ALA A 22 -0.08 5.62 -10.58
N GLY A 23 0.56 6.18 -11.62
CA GLY A 23 1.41 7.37 -11.48
C GLY A 23 0.64 8.59 -11.01
N GLU A 24 -0.55 8.83 -11.59
CA GLU A 24 -1.40 9.96 -11.21
C GLU A 24 -2.00 9.81 -9.81
N LEU A 25 -2.43 8.61 -9.43
CA LEU A 25 -2.85 8.33 -8.05
C LEU A 25 -1.72 8.59 -7.05
N PHE A 26 -0.51 8.13 -7.37
CA PHE A 26 0.66 8.41 -6.56
C PHE A 26 0.91 9.92 -6.44
N ALA A 27 0.89 10.65 -7.57
CA ALA A 27 1.14 12.09 -7.60
C ALA A 27 0.10 12.89 -6.79
N GLN A 28 -1.17 12.47 -6.78
CA GLN A 28 -2.19 13.09 -5.93
C GLN A 28 -1.88 12.91 -4.44
N ALA A 29 -1.62 11.68 -3.99
CA ALA A 29 -1.28 11.41 -2.60
C ALA A 29 0.02 12.14 -2.18
N PHE A 30 1.00 12.21 -3.08
CA PHE A 30 2.23 12.95 -2.86
C PHE A 30 1.97 14.45 -2.70
N THR A 31 1.12 15.04 -3.55
CA THR A 31 0.72 16.45 -3.46
C THR A 31 0.03 16.75 -2.12
N ASP A 32 -0.89 15.87 -1.69
CA ASP A 32 -1.53 15.98 -0.38
C ASP A 32 -0.48 15.95 0.76
N ALA A 33 0.49 15.04 0.69
CA ALA A 33 1.54 14.93 1.71
C ALA A 33 2.45 16.16 1.79
N VAL A 34 2.77 16.76 0.64
CA VAL A 34 3.55 18.02 0.58
C VAL A 34 2.74 19.18 1.17
N ALA A 35 1.45 19.24 0.87
CA ALA A 35 0.55 20.28 1.37
C ALA A 35 0.29 20.17 2.88
N ASP A 36 0.41 18.99 3.47
CA ASP A 36 0.23 18.73 4.90
C ASP A 36 1.40 19.23 5.76
N VAL A 37 2.51 19.63 5.16
CA VAL A 37 3.67 20.16 5.92
C VAL A 37 3.41 21.59 6.38
N ASP A 38 3.32 21.79 7.70
CA ASP A 38 2.90 23.04 8.36
C ASP A 38 3.52 24.33 7.83
N LYS A 39 4.79 24.30 7.45
CA LYS A 39 5.55 25.50 7.00
C LYS A 39 5.85 25.49 5.51
N GLY A 40 5.19 24.61 4.76
CA GLY A 40 5.53 24.34 3.39
C GLY A 40 6.81 23.50 3.25
N PHE A 41 6.97 22.86 2.11
CA PHE A 41 8.10 21.97 1.85
C PHE A 41 8.53 22.05 0.40
N ASP A 42 9.82 22.26 0.14
CA ASP A 42 10.39 22.16 -1.21
C ASP A 42 10.76 20.70 -1.48
N THR A 43 10.11 20.11 -2.46
CA THR A 43 10.31 18.69 -2.85
C THR A 43 11.72 18.36 -3.29
N LYS A 44 12.54 19.37 -3.63
CA LYS A 44 13.97 19.21 -3.93
C LYS A 44 14.81 18.70 -2.76
N PHE A 45 14.30 18.81 -1.54
CA PHE A 45 14.97 18.26 -0.37
C PHE A 45 14.79 16.74 -0.23
N ILE A 46 13.89 16.12 -0.99
CA ILE A 46 13.76 14.65 -1.01
C ILE A 46 15.00 14.07 -1.69
N GLN A 47 15.71 13.21 -0.98
CA GLN A 47 16.97 12.61 -1.43
C GLN A 47 16.79 11.16 -1.88
N GLU A 48 15.81 10.45 -1.34
CA GLU A 48 15.46 9.09 -1.70
C GLU A 48 13.95 8.87 -1.61
N ALA A 49 13.43 7.93 -2.39
CA ALA A 49 12.03 7.50 -2.30
C ALA A 49 11.91 5.98 -2.34
N TYR A 50 10.98 5.45 -1.55
CA TYR A 50 10.63 4.04 -1.47
C TYR A 50 9.14 3.89 -1.74
N VAL A 51 8.79 3.08 -2.74
CA VAL A 51 7.40 2.97 -3.21
C VAL A 51 6.95 1.52 -3.19
N GLY A 52 5.99 1.23 -2.33
CA GLY A 52 5.38 -0.09 -2.18
C GLY A 52 4.33 -0.35 -3.24
N THR A 53 4.41 -1.49 -3.91
CA THR A 53 3.37 -2.00 -4.80
C THR A 53 3.59 -3.48 -5.07
N LEU A 54 2.51 -4.26 -5.07
CA LEU A 54 2.52 -5.63 -5.58
C LEU A 54 2.51 -5.63 -7.11
N GLY A 55 1.84 -4.66 -7.73
CA GLY A 55 1.66 -4.56 -9.17
C GLY A 55 0.54 -5.44 -9.68
N VAL A 56 -0.57 -5.47 -8.94
CA VAL A 56 -1.76 -6.25 -9.29
C VAL A 56 -2.22 -5.94 -10.72
N GLY A 57 -2.46 -6.97 -11.49
CA GLY A 57 -2.85 -6.85 -12.90
C GLY A 57 -1.69 -6.79 -13.88
N GLY A 58 -0.47 -6.62 -13.42
CA GLY A 58 0.72 -6.58 -14.29
C GLY A 58 0.82 -5.35 -15.18
N GLY A 59 0.02 -4.33 -14.94
CA GLY A 59 -0.04 -3.13 -15.78
C GLY A 59 1.28 -2.36 -15.86
N GLN A 60 2.00 -2.28 -14.76
CA GLN A 60 3.33 -1.68 -14.68
C GLN A 60 4.19 -2.43 -13.67
N LEU A 61 4.77 -3.54 -14.07
CA LEU A 61 5.68 -4.32 -13.21
C LEU A 61 7.13 -3.81 -13.29
N GLY A 62 7.60 -3.57 -14.51
CA GLY A 62 8.96 -3.08 -14.74
C GLY A 62 9.04 -1.57 -14.63
N ASN A 63 10.18 -1.09 -14.08
CA ASN A 63 10.53 0.33 -14.01
C ASN A 63 9.45 1.25 -13.36
N PHE A 64 8.68 0.71 -12.44
CA PHE A 64 7.60 1.43 -11.78
C PHE A 64 8.08 2.72 -11.07
N ALA A 65 9.28 2.66 -10.53
CA ALA A 65 9.94 3.81 -9.89
C ALA A 65 10.05 5.03 -10.81
N ALA A 66 10.42 4.84 -12.09
CA ALA A 66 10.49 5.94 -13.05
C ALA A 66 9.10 6.53 -13.35
N VAL A 67 8.07 5.67 -13.47
CA VAL A 67 6.68 6.12 -13.73
C VAL A 67 6.18 7.03 -12.62
N VAL A 68 6.36 6.64 -11.36
CA VAL A 68 5.91 7.47 -10.22
C VAL A 68 6.78 8.70 -10.03
N GLY A 69 8.09 8.59 -10.30
CA GLY A 69 9.02 9.72 -10.24
C GLY A 69 8.69 10.81 -11.25
N GLU A 70 8.36 10.42 -12.48
CA GLU A 70 7.91 11.33 -13.53
C GLU A 70 6.56 11.98 -13.17
N ALA A 71 5.59 11.18 -12.76
CA ALA A 71 4.26 11.67 -12.41
C ALA A 71 4.27 12.69 -11.25
N ALA A 72 5.10 12.45 -10.23
CA ALA A 72 5.26 13.35 -9.08
C ALA A 72 6.35 14.43 -9.29
N LYS A 73 7.05 14.43 -10.41
CA LYS A 73 8.15 15.35 -10.71
C LYS A 73 9.30 15.31 -9.68
N ILE A 74 9.57 14.14 -9.12
CA ILE A 74 10.67 13.88 -8.18
C ILE A 74 11.79 13.09 -8.89
N THR A 75 12.34 13.66 -9.95
CA THR A 75 13.39 13.03 -10.76
C THR A 75 14.79 13.38 -10.25
N GLY A 76 15.80 12.58 -10.63
CA GLY A 76 17.20 12.83 -10.26
C GLY A 76 17.58 12.29 -8.87
N ILE A 77 16.72 11.52 -8.24
CA ILE A 77 16.98 10.83 -6.97
C ILE A 77 16.76 9.31 -7.12
N PRO A 78 17.36 8.49 -6.27
CA PRO A 78 17.04 7.07 -6.20
C PRO A 78 15.58 6.85 -5.80
N ILE A 79 14.84 6.08 -6.60
CA ILE A 79 13.48 5.65 -6.27
C ILE A 79 13.46 4.12 -6.31
N THR A 80 13.22 3.50 -5.17
CA THR A 80 13.22 2.04 -5.01
C THR A 80 11.80 1.51 -4.92
N ARG A 81 11.45 0.59 -5.82
CA ARG A 81 10.23 -0.20 -5.66
C ARG A 81 10.45 -1.24 -4.55
N VAL A 82 9.48 -1.32 -3.65
CA VAL A 82 9.46 -2.30 -2.55
C VAL A 82 8.24 -3.20 -2.72
N GLU A 83 8.45 -4.50 -2.59
CA GLU A 83 7.38 -5.48 -2.69
C GLU A 83 7.43 -6.43 -1.48
N ASN A 84 6.31 -6.60 -0.81
CA ASN A 84 6.03 -7.63 0.19
C ASN A 84 4.51 -7.79 0.32
N ALA A 85 3.84 -8.07 -0.80
CA ALA A 85 2.39 -8.19 -0.90
C ALA A 85 1.66 -7.02 -0.22
N CYS A 86 0.70 -7.28 0.65
CA CYS A 86 -0.06 -6.26 1.38
C CYS A 86 0.83 -5.40 2.31
N ALA A 87 2.01 -5.87 2.70
CA ALA A 87 2.95 -5.15 3.55
C ALA A 87 3.94 -4.26 2.78
N SER A 88 3.84 -4.16 1.44
CA SER A 88 4.80 -3.43 0.60
C SER A 88 5.06 -2.00 1.08
N SER A 89 4.01 -1.24 1.39
CA SER A 89 4.17 0.14 1.89
C SER A 89 4.75 0.21 3.29
N GLY A 90 4.47 -0.78 4.15
CA GLY A 90 5.10 -0.89 5.47
C GLY A 90 6.62 -1.10 5.37
N PHE A 91 7.05 -1.91 4.40
CA PHE A 91 8.48 -2.10 4.11
C PHE A 91 9.11 -0.87 3.43
N ALA A 92 8.38 -0.16 2.58
CA ALA A 92 8.81 1.12 2.03
C ALA A 92 9.06 2.14 3.16
N PHE A 93 8.11 2.26 4.11
CA PHE A 93 8.26 3.11 5.29
C PHE A 93 9.46 2.69 6.15
N ARG A 94 9.62 1.39 6.41
CA ARG A 94 10.79 0.86 7.13
C ARG A 94 12.10 1.21 6.43
N SER A 95 12.16 1.12 5.11
CA SER A 95 13.36 1.44 4.33
C SER A 95 13.71 2.93 4.42
N ALA A 96 12.72 3.82 4.28
CA ALA A 96 12.90 5.25 4.46
C ALA A 96 13.37 5.60 5.89
N PHE A 97 12.73 5.00 6.91
CA PHE A 97 13.16 5.15 8.30
C PHE A 97 14.62 4.77 8.49
N LEU A 98 15.04 3.60 7.97
CA LEU A 98 16.42 3.14 8.12
C LEU A 98 17.42 4.03 7.37
N ALA A 99 17.07 4.52 6.17
CA ALA A 99 17.92 5.43 5.42
C ALA A 99 18.21 6.71 6.20
N ILE A 100 17.19 7.31 6.79
CA ILE A 100 17.34 8.52 7.62
C ILE A 100 18.08 8.20 8.93
N ALA A 101 17.66 7.15 9.64
CA ALA A 101 18.23 6.79 10.93
C ALA A 101 19.71 6.39 10.87
N SER A 102 20.17 5.84 9.73
CA SER A 102 21.57 5.52 9.47
C SER A 102 22.38 6.71 8.93
N GLY A 103 21.72 7.81 8.51
CA GLY A 103 22.37 8.99 7.96
C GLY A 103 22.71 8.91 6.48
N VAL A 104 22.12 7.98 5.74
CA VAL A 104 22.24 7.91 4.27
C VAL A 104 21.58 9.12 3.61
N CYS A 105 20.45 9.55 4.14
CA CYS A 105 19.76 10.77 3.70
C CYS A 105 19.13 11.51 4.90
N GLU A 106 18.74 12.75 4.68
CA GLU A 106 18.05 13.59 5.67
C GLU A 106 16.54 13.59 5.46
N VAL A 107 16.09 13.45 4.21
CA VAL A 107 14.68 13.43 3.84
C VAL A 107 14.43 12.30 2.86
N ALA A 108 13.48 11.44 3.20
CA ALA A 108 13.03 10.35 2.36
C ALA A 108 11.51 10.34 2.20
N LEU A 109 11.04 9.92 1.05
CA LEU A 109 9.63 9.65 0.79
C LEU A 109 9.35 8.16 0.95
N ALA A 110 8.34 7.82 1.75
CA ALA A 110 7.76 6.48 1.79
C ALA A 110 6.33 6.54 1.25
N ALA A 111 6.01 5.72 0.28
CA ALA A 111 4.69 5.74 -0.34
C ALA A 111 4.25 4.34 -0.79
N GLY A 112 3.02 4.23 -1.24
CA GLY A 112 2.52 3.04 -1.89
C GLY A 112 1.33 3.36 -2.79
N VAL A 113 1.17 2.57 -3.83
CA VAL A 113 0.04 2.67 -4.73
C VAL A 113 -0.30 1.30 -5.32
N GLU A 114 -1.58 1.04 -5.45
CA GLU A 114 -2.06 -0.18 -6.09
C GLU A 114 -3.31 0.11 -6.93
N LYS A 115 -3.25 -0.18 -8.21
CA LYS A 115 -4.33 0.05 -9.18
C LYS A 115 -5.06 -1.26 -9.46
N MET A 116 -5.87 -1.72 -8.51
CA MET A 116 -6.51 -3.05 -8.57
C MET A 116 -7.88 -3.04 -9.25
N ARG A 117 -8.61 -1.95 -9.14
CA ARG A 117 -10.03 -1.90 -9.48
C ARG A 117 -10.32 -1.94 -10.98
N ASP A 118 -9.31 -1.71 -11.81
CA ASP A 118 -9.42 -1.81 -13.27
C ASP A 118 -9.55 -3.26 -13.76
N LEU A 119 -9.35 -4.25 -12.87
CA LEU A 119 -9.42 -5.65 -13.23
C LEU A 119 -10.81 -6.24 -13.01
N PRO A 120 -11.27 -7.13 -13.90
CA PRO A 120 -12.42 -7.98 -13.63
C PRO A 120 -12.19 -8.84 -12.37
N PRO A 121 -13.26 -9.18 -11.61
CA PRO A 121 -13.13 -9.86 -10.32
C PRO A 121 -12.37 -11.20 -10.34
N ASP A 122 -12.47 -11.96 -11.41
CA ASP A 122 -11.76 -13.23 -11.62
C ASP A 122 -10.25 -13.01 -11.80
N ARG A 123 -9.88 -12.03 -12.61
CA ARG A 123 -8.48 -11.60 -12.79
C ARG A 123 -7.89 -11.03 -11.52
N LEU A 124 -8.66 -10.21 -10.81
CA LEU A 124 -8.23 -9.64 -9.52
C LEU A 124 -7.93 -10.76 -8.51
N ARG A 125 -8.84 -11.75 -8.37
CA ARG A 125 -8.62 -12.90 -7.49
C ARG A 125 -7.36 -13.68 -7.84
N TYR A 126 -7.14 -13.94 -9.12
CA TYR A 126 -5.94 -14.62 -9.59
C TYR A 126 -4.65 -13.87 -9.23
N TRP A 127 -4.64 -12.53 -9.44
CA TRP A 127 -3.47 -11.70 -9.10
C TRP A 127 -3.25 -11.59 -7.60
N LEU A 128 -4.28 -11.45 -6.80
CA LEU A 128 -4.13 -11.46 -5.34
C LEU A 128 -3.57 -12.79 -4.84
N GLY A 129 -3.92 -13.90 -5.50
CA GLY A 129 -3.40 -15.23 -5.18
C GLY A 129 -1.88 -15.37 -5.32
N VAL A 130 -1.18 -14.46 -6.03
CA VAL A 130 0.29 -14.50 -6.11
C VAL A 130 0.98 -14.22 -4.76
N SER A 131 0.25 -13.71 -3.78
CA SER A 131 0.75 -13.49 -2.43
C SER A 131 0.76 -14.75 -1.56
N GLY A 132 0.11 -15.82 -1.99
CA GLY A 132 0.14 -17.12 -1.34
C GLY A 132 1.19 -18.05 -1.97
N ASP A 133 1.39 -19.20 -1.34
CA ASP A 133 2.20 -20.26 -1.91
C ASP A 133 1.62 -20.72 -3.26
N THR A 134 2.46 -20.74 -4.29
CA THR A 134 1.99 -21.01 -5.64
C THR A 134 1.46 -22.44 -5.79
N GLU A 135 2.14 -23.42 -5.23
CA GLU A 135 1.80 -24.84 -5.41
C GLU A 135 0.65 -25.28 -4.51
N TRP A 136 0.69 -24.89 -3.25
CA TRP A 136 -0.23 -25.35 -2.22
C TRP A 136 -1.49 -24.49 -2.07
N GLU A 137 -1.41 -23.22 -2.44
CA GLU A 137 -2.52 -22.29 -2.26
C GLU A 137 -3.08 -21.78 -3.60
N ARG A 138 -2.26 -21.07 -4.38
CA ARG A 138 -2.72 -20.41 -5.62
C ARG A 138 -3.23 -21.39 -6.66
N LEU A 139 -2.46 -22.42 -7.01
CA LEU A 139 -2.85 -23.43 -8.02
C LEU A 139 -3.96 -24.34 -7.51
N ALA A 140 -4.12 -24.50 -6.20
CA ALA A 140 -5.24 -25.18 -5.57
C ALA A 140 -6.54 -24.35 -5.57
N GLY A 141 -6.53 -23.12 -6.09
CA GLY A 141 -7.69 -22.25 -6.18
C GLY A 141 -8.03 -21.49 -4.90
N MET A 142 -7.08 -21.37 -3.97
CA MET A 142 -7.26 -20.61 -2.74
C MET A 142 -7.52 -19.12 -3.04
N THR A 143 -8.43 -18.54 -2.28
CA THR A 143 -8.69 -17.11 -2.28
C THR A 143 -8.39 -16.53 -0.89
N PHE A 144 -8.14 -15.22 -0.79
CA PHE A 144 -7.95 -14.59 0.51
C PHE A 144 -9.11 -14.85 1.46
N ALA A 145 -10.35 -14.68 0.99
CA ALA A 145 -11.53 -14.98 1.80
C ALA A 145 -11.55 -16.44 2.27
N GLY A 146 -11.17 -17.39 1.40
CA GLY A 146 -11.07 -18.82 1.73
C GLY A 146 -10.01 -19.11 2.78
N VAL A 147 -8.82 -18.54 2.65
CA VAL A 147 -7.72 -18.69 3.63
C VAL A 147 -8.15 -18.20 5.01
N TYR A 148 -8.69 -16.97 5.07
CA TYR A 148 -9.15 -16.42 6.36
C TYR A 148 -10.35 -17.13 6.92
N ALA A 149 -11.24 -17.69 6.10
CA ALA A 149 -12.33 -18.54 6.55
C ALA A 149 -11.81 -19.83 7.21
N LEU A 150 -10.78 -20.47 6.63
CA LEU A 150 -10.13 -21.62 7.24
C LEU A 150 -9.44 -21.27 8.56
N MET A 151 -8.77 -20.14 8.65
CA MET A 151 -8.20 -19.63 9.90
C MET A 151 -9.27 -19.38 10.96
N ALA A 152 -10.37 -18.75 10.58
CA ALA A 152 -11.51 -18.50 11.48
C ALA A 152 -12.12 -19.80 11.99
N GLN A 153 -12.35 -20.78 11.12
CA GLN A 153 -12.84 -22.11 11.51
C GLN A 153 -11.90 -22.82 12.47
N ARG A 154 -10.59 -22.76 12.20
CA ARG A 154 -9.60 -23.31 13.12
C ARG A 154 -9.62 -22.62 14.48
N HIS A 155 -9.75 -21.31 14.50
CA HIS A 155 -9.81 -20.51 15.73
C HIS A 155 -11.08 -20.80 16.54
N ILE A 156 -12.22 -20.91 15.86
CA ILE A 156 -13.50 -21.31 16.47
C ILE A 156 -13.37 -22.69 17.14
N HIS A 157 -12.82 -23.66 16.41
CA HIS A 157 -12.63 -25.01 16.91
C HIS A 157 -11.65 -25.09 18.10
N GLN A 158 -10.55 -24.36 18.03
CA GLN A 158 -9.47 -24.46 19.03
C GLN A 158 -9.75 -23.63 20.28
N TYR A 159 -10.37 -22.46 20.15
CA TYR A 159 -10.50 -21.47 21.23
C TYR A 159 -11.95 -21.16 21.61
N GLY A 160 -12.94 -21.76 20.97
CA GLY A 160 -14.36 -21.51 21.25
C GLY A 160 -14.85 -20.11 20.81
N THR A 161 -14.15 -19.44 19.90
CA THR A 161 -14.62 -18.19 19.30
C THR A 161 -15.94 -18.44 18.61
N LYS A 162 -16.87 -17.49 18.68
CA LYS A 162 -18.19 -17.59 18.08
C LYS A 162 -18.28 -16.74 16.81
N GLU A 163 -19.19 -17.09 15.91
CA GLU A 163 -19.47 -16.31 14.71
C GLU A 163 -19.86 -14.86 15.03
N GLU A 164 -20.60 -14.66 16.14
CA GLU A 164 -20.97 -13.30 16.55
C GLU A 164 -19.78 -12.39 16.77
N HIS A 165 -18.62 -12.91 17.19
CA HIS A 165 -17.40 -12.12 17.34
C HIS A 165 -16.89 -11.59 16.00
N LEU A 166 -17.01 -12.38 14.93
CA LEU A 166 -16.66 -11.94 13.57
C LEU A 166 -17.62 -10.86 13.08
N HIS A 167 -18.91 -11.02 13.33
CA HIS A 167 -19.94 -10.03 13.01
C HIS A 167 -19.70 -8.70 13.75
N MET A 168 -19.32 -8.75 15.03
CA MET A 168 -18.98 -7.55 15.81
C MET A 168 -17.80 -6.76 15.21
N VAL A 169 -16.78 -7.46 14.69
CA VAL A 169 -15.64 -6.81 14.00
C VAL A 169 -16.13 -6.09 12.73
N ALA A 170 -16.97 -6.76 11.93
CA ALA A 170 -17.52 -6.16 10.72
C ALA A 170 -18.35 -4.90 11.02
N VAL A 171 -19.27 -4.99 11.99
CA VAL A 171 -20.11 -3.84 12.43
C VAL A 171 -19.24 -2.67 12.89
N LYS A 172 -18.24 -2.95 13.74
CA LYS A 172 -17.31 -1.91 14.23
C LYS A 172 -16.57 -1.22 13.09
N ASN A 173 -16.03 -2.01 12.16
CA ASN A 173 -15.23 -1.47 11.07
C ASN A 173 -16.07 -0.64 10.10
N HIS A 174 -17.26 -1.10 9.73
CA HIS A 174 -18.18 -0.31 8.88
C HIS A 174 -18.61 0.97 9.55
N LYS A 175 -18.92 0.94 10.86
CA LYS A 175 -19.26 2.15 11.61
C LYS A 175 -18.11 3.17 11.59
N ASN A 176 -16.88 2.73 11.80
CA ASN A 176 -15.71 3.63 11.78
C ASN A 176 -15.39 4.12 10.37
N GLY A 177 -15.59 3.28 9.34
CA GLY A 177 -15.40 3.66 7.94
C GLY A 177 -16.38 4.74 7.49
N ALA A 178 -17.63 4.67 7.91
CA ALA A 178 -18.67 5.65 7.53
C ALA A 178 -18.31 7.10 7.88
N ASP A 179 -17.49 7.32 8.89
CA ASP A 179 -17.03 8.65 9.31
C ASP A 179 -15.70 9.06 8.64
N ASN A 180 -15.11 8.21 7.81
CA ASN A 180 -13.83 8.48 7.15
C ASN A 180 -14.05 9.08 5.75
N PRO A 181 -13.64 10.34 5.48
CA PRO A 181 -13.84 10.97 4.17
C PRO A 181 -13.05 10.33 3.03
N LYS A 182 -12.09 9.47 3.35
CA LYS A 182 -11.24 8.74 2.37
C LYS A 182 -11.75 7.33 2.06
N GLU A 183 -12.78 6.84 2.78
CA GLU A 183 -13.43 5.54 2.58
C GLU A 183 -14.34 5.55 1.33
#